data_a5fcc184599c70a7ff931096007bd830
#
_entry.id   a5fcc184599c70a7ff931096007bd830
#
_cell.length_a   1.000
_cell.length_b   1.000
_cell.length_c   1.000
_cell.angle_alpha   90.00
_cell.angle_beta   90.00
_cell.angle_gamma   90.00
#
_symmetry.space_group_name_H-M   'P 1'
#
loop_
_entity.id
_entity.type
_entity.pdbx_description
1 polymer ?
#
loop_
_entity_poly.entity_id
_entity_poly.type
_entity_poly.pdbx_seq_one_letter_code
_entity_poly.pdbx_strand_id
1 'polypeptide(L)'
;MPTRPLTFRSEPVALGALALALSLGLVRQRFGGDWDAGVFFVLFALGAAALLFVGLGALPATGWLAVPVLAGMLLVLGALTALADALGGNGGPGSTFWTVALFCALSIALWRRTGIDVLVLVAALAAIVAVLAFVSWIADPGLDTLRGLLLFLAVVFGAGGVVLHRTRQRVGVLLIDAGGVALLALGFTLAATLFNSFVSPFSARPSASSVGGPAGWELVLLLGGSALAAFAALRREPGPGFLGVGVLVLFLFEAGVDDDASLLWWPVVLAVVGIAGLAAGLLRPGPPDAGVPARPGPAPPVGTAGAPVSPPGSDA
;
A
#
# COMPACT_ATOMS: atom_id res chain seq x y z
N MET A 1 5.30 38.29 -10.36
CA MET A 1 4.96 37.61 -11.61
C MET A 1 4.29 36.30 -11.25
N PRO A 2 3.03 36.06 -11.65
CA PRO A 2 2.41 34.77 -11.41
C PRO A 2 3.09 33.73 -12.31
N THR A 3 3.78 32.76 -11.72
CA THR A 3 4.33 31.60 -12.42
C THR A 3 3.16 30.80 -12.97
N ARG A 4 3.04 30.74 -14.29
CA ARG A 4 2.06 29.86 -14.95
C ARG A 4 2.33 28.43 -14.52
N PRO A 5 1.31 27.69 -14.00
CA PRO A 5 1.49 26.29 -13.68
C PRO A 5 1.85 25.54 -14.98
N LEU A 6 2.94 24.78 -14.94
CA LEU A 6 3.34 23.92 -16.05
C LEU A 6 2.24 22.84 -16.21
N THR A 7 1.46 22.94 -17.27
CA THR A 7 0.44 21.94 -17.61
C THR A 7 1.14 20.75 -18.29
N PHE A 8 1.63 19.80 -17.49
CA PHE A 8 2.13 18.52 -18.01
C PHE A 8 0.95 17.57 -18.27
N ARG A 9 1.01 16.84 -19.39
CA ARG A 9 0.14 15.66 -19.57
C ARG A 9 0.59 14.63 -18.54
N SER A 10 -0.28 14.27 -17.60
CA SER A 10 0.05 13.47 -16.41
C SER A 10 0.48 12.03 -16.71
N GLU A 11 -0.07 11.42 -17.77
CA GLU A 11 0.20 10.03 -18.12
C GLU A 11 1.63 9.76 -18.62
N PRO A 12 2.16 10.49 -19.63
CA PRO A 12 3.53 10.25 -20.09
C PRO A 12 4.58 10.59 -19.02
N VAL A 13 4.29 11.56 -18.14
CA VAL A 13 5.19 11.89 -17.01
C VAL A 13 5.24 10.75 -16.02
N ALA A 14 4.10 10.12 -15.69
CA ALA A 14 4.03 8.97 -14.80
C ALA A 14 4.79 7.76 -15.37
N LEU A 15 4.60 7.45 -16.66
CA LEU A 15 5.32 6.35 -17.32
C LEU A 15 6.82 6.62 -17.38
N GLY A 16 7.23 7.85 -17.71
CA GLY A 16 8.63 8.26 -17.73
C GLY A 16 9.29 8.15 -16.35
N ALA A 17 8.58 8.52 -15.28
CA ALA A 17 9.04 8.41 -13.90
C ALA A 17 9.27 6.95 -13.49
N LEU A 18 8.31 6.07 -13.81
CA LEU A 18 8.45 4.63 -13.55
C LEU A 18 9.61 4.02 -14.35
N ALA A 19 9.70 4.33 -15.66
CA ALA A 19 10.78 3.84 -16.51
C ALA A 19 12.16 4.28 -15.99
N LEU A 20 12.31 5.53 -15.53
CA LEU A 20 13.54 6.03 -14.94
C LEU A 20 13.90 5.28 -13.64
N ALA A 21 12.93 5.13 -12.73
CA ALA A 21 13.16 4.42 -11.47
C ALA A 21 13.55 2.96 -11.71
N LEU A 22 12.87 2.26 -12.61
CA LEU A 22 13.17 0.88 -12.97
C LEU A 22 14.54 0.76 -13.65
N SER A 23 14.88 1.68 -14.58
CA SER A 23 16.18 1.64 -15.28
C SER A 23 17.34 1.80 -14.30
N LEU A 24 17.25 2.73 -13.35
CA LEU A 24 18.28 2.92 -12.32
C LEU A 24 18.38 1.70 -11.39
N GLY A 25 17.25 1.09 -11.02
CA GLY A 25 17.24 -0.17 -10.27
C GLY A 25 17.95 -1.31 -11.00
N LEU A 26 17.68 -1.47 -12.31
CA LEU A 26 18.34 -2.46 -13.16
C LEU A 26 19.84 -2.19 -13.34
N VAL A 27 20.23 -0.92 -13.48
CA VAL A 27 21.65 -0.53 -13.55
C VAL A 27 22.37 -0.96 -12.28
N ARG A 28 21.79 -0.71 -11.09
CA ARG A 28 22.38 -1.17 -9.83
C ARG A 28 22.49 -2.70 -9.77
N GLN A 29 21.44 -3.41 -10.19
CA GLN A 29 21.45 -4.89 -10.17
C GLN A 29 22.53 -5.47 -11.10
N ARG A 30 22.75 -4.84 -12.26
CA ARG A 30 23.68 -5.34 -13.27
C ARG A 30 25.12 -4.94 -12.99
N PHE A 31 25.37 -3.75 -12.48
CA PHE A 31 26.70 -3.17 -12.31
C PHE A 31 27.10 -2.97 -10.84
N GLY A 32 26.29 -3.46 -9.89
CA GLY A 32 26.51 -3.27 -8.45
C GLY A 32 27.79 -3.89 -7.92
N GLY A 33 28.40 -4.84 -8.66
CA GLY A 33 29.73 -5.38 -8.34
C GLY A 33 30.90 -4.61 -8.96
N ASP A 34 30.64 -3.84 -10.02
CA ASP A 34 31.69 -3.19 -10.84
C ASP A 34 31.84 -1.71 -10.48
N TRP A 35 30.77 -1.05 -10.04
CA TRP A 35 30.77 0.38 -9.76
C TRP A 35 30.78 0.67 -8.26
N ASP A 36 31.46 1.76 -7.92
CA ASP A 36 31.48 2.25 -6.55
C ASP A 36 30.06 2.63 -6.04
N ALA A 37 29.77 2.32 -4.79
CA ALA A 37 28.49 2.65 -4.15
C ALA A 37 28.22 4.17 -4.17
N GLY A 38 29.25 5.00 -4.13
CA GLY A 38 29.16 6.46 -4.25
C GLY A 38 28.58 6.90 -5.60
N VAL A 39 28.91 6.20 -6.70
CA VAL A 39 28.34 6.48 -8.03
C VAL A 39 26.85 6.21 -8.03
N PHE A 40 26.41 5.09 -7.46
CA PHE A 40 24.98 4.77 -7.33
C PHE A 40 24.24 5.78 -6.45
N PHE A 41 24.86 6.22 -5.35
CA PHE A 41 24.30 7.27 -4.52
C PHE A 41 24.01 8.53 -5.34
N VAL A 42 24.98 9.02 -6.11
CA VAL A 42 24.82 10.23 -6.94
C VAL A 42 23.72 10.03 -7.99
N LEU A 43 23.71 8.90 -8.69
CA LEU A 43 22.71 8.60 -9.73
C LEU A 43 21.29 8.54 -9.14
N PHE A 44 21.10 7.83 -8.04
CA PHE A 44 19.81 7.74 -7.38
C PHE A 44 19.38 9.08 -6.79
N ALA A 45 20.28 9.83 -6.18
CA ALA A 45 19.99 11.15 -5.62
C ALA A 45 19.56 12.15 -6.70
N LEU A 46 20.24 12.19 -7.84
CA LEU A 46 19.88 13.04 -8.97
C LEU A 46 18.53 12.62 -9.58
N GLY A 47 18.31 11.32 -9.77
CA GLY A 47 17.04 10.79 -10.25
C GLY A 47 15.89 11.11 -9.30
N ALA A 48 16.09 10.93 -7.99
CA ALA A 48 15.13 11.30 -6.96
C ALA A 48 14.82 12.79 -6.96
N ALA A 49 15.84 13.64 -7.01
CA ALA A 49 15.67 15.09 -7.04
C ALA A 49 14.87 15.54 -8.27
N ALA A 50 15.18 15.00 -9.45
CA ALA A 50 14.45 15.30 -10.69
C ALA A 50 12.97 14.88 -10.60
N LEU A 51 12.68 13.66 -10.14
CA LEU A 51 11.31 13.17 -10.04
C LEU A 51 10.50 13.88 -8.96
N LEU A 52 11.11 14.16 -7.82
CA LEU A 52 10.47 14.95 -6.76
C LEU A 52 10.22 16.39 -7.22
N PHE A 53 11.15 17.01 -7.91
CA PHE A 53 10.97 18.35 -8.47
C PHE A 53 9.79 18.40 -9.44
N VAL A 54 9.68 17.43 -10.37
CA VAL A 54 8.54 17.32 -11.29
C VAL A 54 7.24 17.06 -10.55
N GLY A 55 7.23 16.09 -9.63
CA GLY A 55 6.03 15.72 -8.86
C GLY A 55 5.54 16.83 -7.94
N LEU A 56 6.43 17.55 -7.27
CA LEU A 56 6.08 18.63 -6.36
C LEU A 56 5.78 19.94 -7.09
N GLY A 57 6.40 20.19 -8.26
CA GLY A 57 6.13 21.38 -9.06
C GLY A 57 4.77 21.38 -9.75
N ALA A 58 4.13 20.22 -9.85
CA ALA A 58 2.81 20.03 -10.47
C ALA A 58 1.65 19.97 -9.46
N LEU A 59 1.86 20.41 -8.20
CA LEU A 59 0.79 20.41 -7.18
C LEU A 59 -0.36 21.38 -7.56
N PRO A 60 -1.63 21.01 -7.30
CA PRO A 60 -2.09 19.88 -6.47
C PRO A 60 -2.01 18.54 -7.21
N ALA A 61 -1.25 17.60 -6.63
CA ALA A 61 -1.02 16.27 -7.19
C ALA A 61 -2.30 15.42 -7.06
N THR A 62 -3.09 15.38 -8.13
CA THR A 62 -4.27 14.52 -8.23
C THR A 62 -4.00 13.38 -9.21
N GLY A 63 -4.35 12.16 -8.82
CA GLY A 63 -4.26 10.99 -9.70
C GLY A 63 -2.81 10.62 -10.09
N TRP A 64 -2.51 10.55 -11.37
CA TRP A 64 -1.22 10.09 -11.93
C TRP A 64 -0.01 10.94 -11.54
N LEU A 65 -0.19 12.17 -11.07
CA LEU A 65 0.90 13.03 -10.58
C LEU A 65 1.51 12.56 -9.26
N ALA A 66 0.85 11.65 -8.52
CA ALA A 66 1.46 11.00 -7.37
C ALA A 66 2.57 10.00 -7.76
N VAL A 67 2.54 9.47 -9.00
CA VAL A 67 3.51 8.47 -9.47
C VAL A 67 4.95 9.00 -9.49
N PRO A 68 5.26 10.20 -10.03
CA PRO A 68 6.62 10.77 -9.94
C PRO A 68 7.11 10.93 -8.50
N VAL A 69 6.22 11.31 -7.56
CA VAL A 69 6.58 11.44 -6.15
C VAL A 69 6.93 10.08 -5.56
N LEU A 70 6.12 9.04 -5.81
CA LEU A 70 6.39 7.68 -5.36
C LEU A 70 7.68 7.11 -5.97
N ALA A 71 7.86 7.27 -7.28
CA ALA A 71 9.07 6.85 -7.98
C ALA A 71 10.31 7.60 -7.43
N GLY A 72 10.19 8.91 -7.19
CA GLY A 72 11.23 9.70 -6.54
C GLY A 72 11.55 9.21 -5.14
N MET A 73 10.55 8.85 -4.33
CA MET A 73 10.75 8.26 -3.01
C MET A 73 11.44 6.89 -3.06
N LEU A 74 11.12 6.03 -4.04
CA LEU A 74 11.86 4.78 -4.23
C LEU A 74 13.33 5.03 -4.55
N LEU A 75 13.64 6.05 -5.36
CA LEU A 75 15.01 6.43 -5.64
C LEU A 75 15.70 7.06 -4.42
N VAL A 76 14.99 7.78 -3.55
CA VAL A 76 15.52 8.23 -2.24
C VAL A 76 15.94 7.03 -1.40
N LEU A 77 15.11 5.99 -1.32
CA LEU A 77 15.47 4.75 -0.60
C LEU A 77 16.72 4.11 -1.23
N GLY A 78 16.77 4.02 -2.56
CA GLY A 78 17.96 3.54 -3.29
C GLY A 78 19.22 4.36 -3.01
N ALA A 79 19.09 5.68 -2.95
CA ALA A 79 20.19 6.58 -2.61
C ALA A 79 20.68 6.36 -1.15
N LEU A 80 19.76 6.26 -0.21
CA LEU A 80 20.09 6.01 1.20
C LEU A 80 20.79 4.66 1.40
N THR A 81 20.35 3.61 0.70
CA THR A 81 21.04 2.31 0.75
C THR A 81 22.42 2.38 0.13
N ALA A 82 22.58 3.04 -1.02
CA ALA A 82 23.88 3.23 -1.65
C ALA A 82 24.84 4.10 -0.78
N LEU A 83 24.30 5.11 -0.10
CA LEU A 83 25.06 5.91 0.87
C LEU A 83 25.52 5.06 2.06
N ALA A 84 24.64 4.21 2.61
CA ALA A 84 25.00 3.32 3.70
C ALA A 84 26.14 2.37 3.27
N ASP A 85 26.07 1.80 2.07
CA ASP A 85 27.11 0.94 1.51
C ASP A 85 28.44 1.72 1.32
N ALA A 86 28.39 2.96 0.80
CA ALA A 86 29.56 3.82 0.62
C ALA A 86 30.23 4.22 1.95
N LEU A 87 29.46 4.29 3.03
CA LEU A 87 29.98 4.56 4.38
C LEU A 87 30.49 3.30 5.11
N GLY A 88 30.58 2.16 4.41
CA GLY A 88 31.05 0.90 4.96
C GLY A 88 29.98 0.07 5.63
N GLY A 89 28.71 0.35 5.36
CA GLY A 89 27.59 -0.50 5.77
C GLY A 89 27.69 -1.87 5.10
N ASN A 90 27.50 -2.91 5.88
CA ASN A 90 27.57 -4.30 5.41
C ASN A 90 26.19 -4.89 5.03
N GLY A 91 25.17 -4.07 4.82
CA GLY A 91 23.80 -4.53 4.59
C GLY A 91 23.14 -5.25 5.78
N GLY A 92 23.77 -5.24 6.94
CA GLY A 92 23.25 -5.86 8.15
C GLY A 92 22.00 -5.13 8.73
N PRO A 93 21.36 -5.73 9.76
CA PRO A 93 20.13 -5.19 10.33
C PRO A 93 20.26 -3.75 10.84
N GLY A 94 21.43 -3.38 11.42
CA GLY A 94 21.69 -2.04 11.91
C GLY A 94 21.73 -0.98 10.81
N SER A 95 22.42 -1.24 9.69
CA SER A 95 22.43 -0.32 8.54
C SER A 95 21.05 -0.20 7.91
N THR A 96 20.33 -1.31 7.79
CA THR A 96 18.94 -1.34 7.30
C THR A 96 18.03 -0.50 8.18
N PHE A 97 18.12 -0.64 9.50
CA PHE A 97 17.33 0.16 10.44
C PHE A 97 17.51 1.67 10.21
N TRP A 98 18.76 2.17 10.21
CA TRP A 98 19.02 3.60 10.05
C TRP A 98 18.56 4.13 8.69
N THR A 99 18.82 3.39 7.63
CA THR A 99 18.41 3.75 6.27
C THR A 99 16.89 3.89 6.17
N VAL A 100 16.16 2.88 6.66
CA VAL A 100 14.71 2.85 6.56
C VAL A 100 14.05 3.80 7.57
N ALA A 101 14.64 4.00 8.75
CA ALA A 101 14.14 4.98 9.73
C ALA A 101 14.25 6.41 9.18
N LEU A 102 15.38 6.75 8.54
CA LEU A 102 15.56 8.05 7.88
C LEU A 102 14.57 8.21 6.72
N PHE A 103 14.37 7.18 5.92
CA PHE A 103 13.39 7.17 4.84
C PHE A 103 11.96 7.37 5.35
N CYS A 104 11.58 6.72 6.46
CA CYS A 104 10.30 6.92 7.14
C CYS A 104 10.12 8.38 7.58
N ALA A 105 11.14 8.96 8.23
CA ALA A 105 11.12 10.34 8.68
C ALA A 105 10.96 11.33 7.50
N LEU A 106 11.67 11.10 6.39
CA LEU A 106 11.55 11.90 5.16
C LEU A 106 10.16 11.77 4.55
N SER A 107 9.58 10.57 4.51
CA SER A 107 8.22 10.33 4.01
C SER A 107 7.18 11.11 4.82
N ILE A 108 7.28 11.09 6.16
CA ILE A 108 6.40 11.85 7.05
C ILE A 108 6.59 13.37 6.87
N ALA A 109 7.84 13.84 6.77
CA ALA A 109 8.13 15.25 6.56
C ALA A 109 7.56 15.75 5.24
N LEU A 110 7.70 14.95 4.17
CA LEU A 110 7.15 15.27 2.86
C LEU A 110 5.62 15.26 2.87
N TRP A 111 5.00 14.25 3.50
CA TRP A 111 3.54 14.21 3.69
C TRP A 111 3.02 15.47 4.40
N ARG A 112 3.66 15.87 5.50
CA ARG A 112 3.28 17.09 6.25
C ARG A 112 3.35 18.36 5.40
N ARG A 113 4.29 18.43 4.46
CA ARG A 113 4.47 19.58 3.57
C ARG A 113 3.53 19.58 2.37
N THR A 114 3.26 18.40 1.80
CA THR A 114 2.56 18.28 0.52
C THR A 114 1.10 17.85 0.67
N GLY A 115 0.74 17.20 1.78
CA GLY A 115 -0.59 16.62 2.00
C GLY A 115 -0.88 15.39 1.11
N ILE A 116 0.13 14.78 0.48
CA ILE A 116 -0.04 13.60 -0.37
C ILE A 116 -0.21 12.37 0.52
N ASP A 117 -1.45 11.92 0.69
CA ASP A 117 -1.80 10.87 1.66
C ASP A 117 -1.05 9.54 1.43
N VAL A 118 -0.75 9.17 0.18
CA VAL A 118 -0.04 7.92 -0.11
C VAL A 118 1.35 7.83 0.56
N LEU A 119 1.97 8.96 0.90
CA LEU A 119 3.22 9.00 1.64
C LEU A 119 3.08 8.46 3.07
N VAL A 120 1.86 8.46 3.63
CA VAL A 120 1.56 7.83 4.92
C VAL A 120 1.70 6.32 4.82
N LEU A 121 1.20 5.71 3.74
CA LEU A 121 1.38 4.28 3.49
C LEU A 121 2.86 3.93 3.36
N VAL A 122 3.62 4.71 2.56
CA VAL A 122 5.06 4.52 2.39
C VAL A 122 5.78 4.62 3.74
N ALA A 123 5.44 5.63 4.56
CA ALA A 123 6.01 5.79 5.89
C ALA A 123 5.64 4.63 6.83
N ALA A 124 4.40 4.15 6.79
CA ALA A 124 3.96 3.03 7.62
C ALA A 124 4.66 1.72 7.24
N LEU A 125 4.80 1.44 5.93
CA LEU A 125 5.57 0.29 5.45
C LEU A 125 7.05 0.39 5.84
N ALA A 126 7.65 1.57 5.69
CA ALA A 126 9.01 1.82 6.15
C ALA A 126 9.13 1.62 7.67
N ALA A 127 8.16 2.07 8.47
CA ALA A 127 8.16 1.88 9.92
C ALA A 127 8.11 0.38 10.29
N ILE A 128 7.32 -0.44 9.58
CA ILE A 128 7.29 -1.89 9.79
C ILE A 128 8.70 -2.48 9.58
N VAL A 129 9.34 -2.17 8.44
CA VAL A 129 10.68 -2.67 8.13
C VAL A 129 11.72 -2.15 9.14
N ALA A 130 11.64 -0.88 9.53
CA ALA A 130 12.56 -0.29 10.51
C ALA A 130 12.45 -0.98 11.87
N VAL A 131 11.23 -1.27 12.36
CA VAL A 131 11.03 -1.96 13.64
C VAL A 131 11.55 -3.39 13.56
N LEU A 132 11.28 -4.12 12.47
CA LEU A 132 11.83 -5.46 12.27
C LEU A 132 13.38 -5.45 12.25
N ALA A 133 13.98 -4.53 11.50
CA ALA A 133 15.43 -4.39 11.43
C ALA A 133 16.04 -4.00 12.78
N PHE A 134 15.38 -3.12 13.54
CA PHE A 134 15.82 -2.70 14.87
C PHE A 134 15.85 -3.87 15.85
N VAL A 135 14.77 -4.67 15.90
CA VAL A 135 14.70 -5.84 16.79
C VAL A 135 15.73 -6.89 16.37
N SER A 136 15.89 -7.12 15.06
CA SER A 136 16.92 -8.04 14.54
C SER A 136 18.35 -7.56 14.82
N TRP A 137 18.57 -6.25 14.94
CA TRP A 137 19.87 -5.69 15.24
C TRP A 137 20.25 -5.87 16.72
N ILE A 138 19.28 -5.76 17.64
CA ILE A 138 19.55 -5.80 19.09
C ILE A 138 19.50 -7.20 19.65
N ALA A 139 18.54 -8.03 19.21
CA ALA A 139 18.14 -9.24 19.92
C ALA A 139 18.33 -10.54 19.14
N ASP A 140 18.67 -10.48 17.84
CA ASP A 140 18.73 -11.66 16.93
C ASP A 140 17.53 -12.61 17.17
N PRO A 141 16.29 -12.12 16.93
CA PRO A 141 15.07 -12.81 17.32
C PRO A 141 14.85 -14.07 16.46
N GLY A 142 14.34 -15.13 17.08
CA GLY A 142 13.83 -16.27 16.36
C GLY A 142 12.59 -15.92 15.50
N LEU A 143 12.24 -16.80 14.58
CA LEU A 143 11.10 -16.59 13.65
C LEU A 143 9.79 -16.30 14.36
N ASP A 144 9.53 -16.97 15.48
CA ASP A 144 8.27 -16.76 16.24
C ASP A 144 8.18 -15.37 16.86
N THR A 145 9.31 -14.81 17.30
CA THR A 145 9.37 -13.42 17.79
C THR A 145 9.09 -12.44 16.66
N LEU A 146 9.63 -12.68 15.45
CA LEU A 146 9.37 -11.85 14.26
C LEU A 146 7.89 -11.93 13.83
N ARG A 147 7.29 -13.12 13.88
CA ARG A 147 5.86 -13.32 13.61
C ARG A 147 4.99 -12.57 14.62
N GLY A 148 5.32 -12.70 15.92
CA GLY A 148 4.63 -11.95 16.98
C GLY A 148 4.74 -10.44 16.78
N LEU A 149 5.90 -9.95 16.35
CA LEU A 149 6.11 -8.53 16.05
C LEU A 149 5.31 -8.06 14.84
N LEU A 150 5.26 -8.85 13.76
CA LEU A 150 4.42 -8.55 12.59
C LEU A 150 2.94 -8.48 12.96
N LEU A 151 2.45 -9.42 13.78
CA LEU A 151 1.08 -9.38 14.29
C LEU A 151 0.83 -8.14 15.13
N PHE A 152 1.75 -7.81 16.05
CA PHE A 152 1.64 -6.59 16.85
C PHE A 152 1.53 -5.34 15.99
N LEU A 153 2.39 -5.20 14.98
CA LEU A 153 2.37 -4.08 14.04
C LEU A 153 1.07 -4.05 13.22
N ALA A 154 0.58 -5.21 12.77
CA ALA A 154 -0.70 -5.30 12.08
C ALA A 154 -1.85 -4.78 12.93
N VAL A 155 -1.89 -5.16 14.21
CA VAL A 155 -2.90 -4.69 15.18
C VAL A 155 -2.76 -3.19 15.44
N VAL A 156 -1.54 -2.68 15.65
CA VAL A 156 -1.28 -1.25 15.90
C VAL A 156 -1.71 -0.39 14.71
N PHE A 157 -1.30 -0.76 13.49
CA PHE A 157 -1.70 -0.03 12.29
C PHE A 157 -3.19 -0.18 11.97
N GLY A 158 -3.76 -1.37 12.13
CA GLY A 158 -5.19 -1.62 11.94
C GLY A 158 -6.03 -0.81 12.92
N ALA A 159 -5.75 -0.88 14.22
CA ALA A 159 -6.46 -0.13 15.25
C ALA A 159 -6.25 1.38 15.08
N GLY A 160 -5.02 1.83 14.86
CA GLY A 160 -4.70 3.23 14.56
C GLY A 160 -5.46 3.74 13.34
N GLY A 161 -5.54 2.93 12.29
CA GLY A 161 -6.30 3.23 11.09
C GLY A 161 -7.79 3.39 11.35
N VAL A 162 -8.41 2.50 12.13
CA VAL A 162 -9.83 2.58 12.52
C VAL A 162 -10.10 3.86 13.34
N VAL A 163 -9.22 4.22 14.26
CA VAL A 163 -9.36 5.44 15.07
C VAL A 163 -9.23 6.68 14.18
N LEU A 164 -8.20 6.75 13.34
CA LEU A 164 -7.99 7.89 12.44
C LEU A 164 -9.03 7.99 11.33
N HIS A 165 -9.65 6.88 10.94
CA HIS A 165 -10.70 6.89 9.92
C HIS A 165 -11.86 7.83 10.27
N ARG A 166 -12.12 8.06 11.56
CA ARG A 166 -13.16 9.00 12.02
C ARG A 166 -12.83 10.46 11.75
N THR A 167 -11.55 10.82 11.73
CA THR A 167 -11.08 12.21 11.60
C THR A 167 -10.44 12.48 10.23
N ARG A 168 -9.73 11.49 9.68
CA ARG A 168 -9.02 11.55 8.40
C ARG A 168 -9.21 10.23 7.66
N GLN A 169 -10.34 10.08 6.97
CA GLN A 169 -10.76 8.83 6.33
C GLN A 169 -9.66 8.20 5.46
N ARG A 170 -9.05 8.94 4.55
CA ARG A 170 -8.01 8.43 3.65
C ARG A 170 -6.77 7.92 4.39
N VAL A 171 -6.28 8.69 5.37
CA VAL A 171 -5.13 8.30 6.18
C VAL A 171 -5.45 7.04 6.98
N GLY A 172 -6.67 6.94 7.54
CA GLY A 172 -7.13 5.75 8.25
C GLY A 172 -7.11 4.49 7.38
N VAL A 173 -7.63 4.58 6.14
CA VAL A 173 -7.61 3.45 5.18
C VAL A 173 -6.18 3.01 4.86
N LEU A 174 -5.27 3.95 4.59
CA LEU A 174 -3.87 3.65 4.27
C LEU A 174 -3.12 2.99 5.44
N LEU A 175 -3.46 3.32 6.68
CA LEU A 175 -2.92 2.62 7.85
C LEU A 175 -3.49 1.21 7.99
N ILE A 176 -4.77 1.00 7.68
CA ILE A 176 -5.36 -0.34 7.63
C ILE A 176 -4.70 -1.17 6.54
N ASP A 177 -4.42 -0.58 5.37
CA ASP A 177 -3.66 -1.24 4.30
C ASP A 177 -2.25 -1.64 4.77
N ALA A 178 -1.55 -0.76 5.50
CA ALA A 178 -0.24 -1.10 6.07
C ALA A 178 -0.34 -2.27 7.06
N GLY A 179 -1.38 -2.30 7.91
CA GLY A 179 -1.67 -3.43 8.80
C GLY A 179 -1.96 -4.72 8.02
N GLY A 180 -2.70 -4.62 6.92
CA GLY A 180 -2.96 -5.74 6.00
C GLY A 180 -1.69 -6.28 5.34
N VAL A 181 -0.76 -5.40 4.94
CA VAL A 181 0.55 -5.81 4.41
C VAL A 181 1.38 -6.52 5.48
N ALA A 182 1.33 -6.08 6.75
CA ALA A 182 2.00 -6.79 7.84
C ALA A 182 1.42 -8.20 8.06
N LEU A 183 0.09 -8.38 7.95
CA LEU A 183 -0.55 -9.69 7.99
C LEU A 183 -0.18 -10.57 6.80
N LEU A 184 -0.09 -10.00 5.60
CA LEU A 184 0.40 -10.71 4.42
C LEU A 184 1.85 -11.17 4.61
N ALA A 185 2.73 -10.29 5.12
CA ALA A 185 4.11 -10.64 5.44
C ALA A 185 4.18 -11.78 6.47
N LEU A 186 3.34 -11.76 7.49
CA LEU A 186 3.19 -12.85 8.45
C LEU A 186 2.81 -14.16 7.74
N GLY A 187 1.78 -14.16 6.91
CA GLY A 187 1.36 -15.33 6.15
C GLY A 187 2.47 -15.85 5.24
N PHE A 188 3.22 -14.97 4.57
CA PHE A 188 4.37 -15.37 3.77
C PHE A 188 5.50 -16.00 4.59
N THR A 189 5.76 -15.54 5.82
CA THR A 189 6.77 -16.19 6.69
C THR A 189 6.34 -17.59 7.11
N LEU A 190 5.05 -17.84 7.24
CA LEU A 190 4.49 -19.16 7.50
C LEU A 190 4.61 -20.03 6.23
N ALA A 191 4.11 -19.57 5.10
CA ALA A 191 4.15 -20.28 3.83
C ALA A 191 5.58 -20.59 3.35
N ALA A 192 6.55 -19.68 3.58
CA ALA A 192 7.94 -19.89 3.20
C ALA A 192 8.58 -21.05 3.97
N THR A 193 8.22 -21.31 5.23
CA THR A 193 8.69 -22.46 5.99
C THR A 193 8.18 -23.77 5.39
N LEU A 194 6.93 -23.80 4.94
CA LEU A 194 6.34 -24.95 4.25
C LEU A 194 6.99 -25.14 2.87
N PHE A 195 7.12 -24.06 2.09
CA PHE A 195 7.71 -24.12 0.75
C PHE A 195 9.15 -24.64 0.79
N ASN A 196 9.96 -24.19 1.76
CA ASN A 196 11.32 -24.71 1.94
C ASN A 196 11.35 -26.20 2.27
N SER A 197 10.38 -26.72 3.02
CA SER A 197 10.27 -28.15 3.30
C SER A 197 9.89 -28.98 2.06
N PHE A 198 9.16 -28.40 1.10
CA PHE A 198 8.82 -29.03 -0.18
C PHE A 198 9.97 -29.00 -1.19
N VAL A 199 10.72 -27.88 -1.26
CA VAL A 199 11.78 -27.68 -2.27
C VAL A 199 13.09 -28.38 -1.88
N SER A 200 13.30 -28.67 -0.61
CA SER A 200 14.49 -29.35 -0.10
C SER A 200 14.21 -30.79 0.39
N PRO A 201 13.74 -31.70 -0.47
CA PRO A 201 13.45 -33.07 -0.06
C PRO A 201 14.70 -33.86 0.36
N PHE A 202 15.90 -33.32 0.10
CA PHE A 202 17.21 -33.96 0.41
C PHE A 202 17.90 -33.34 1.65
N SER A 203 17.46 -32.21 2.16
CA SER A 203 17.90 -31.74 3.48
C SER A 203 17.18 -32.57 4.54
N ALA A 204 17.94 -33.08 5.52
CA ALA A 204 17.46 -33.95 6.59
C ALA A 204 16.03 -33.60 7.00
N ARG A 205 15.10 -34.56 6.87
CA ARG A 205 13.69 -34.41 7.20
C ARG A 205 13.57 -33.65 8.51
N PRO A 206 13.03 -32.45 8.54
CA PRO A 206 12.62 -31.85 9.81
C PRO A 206 11.67 -32.85 10.44
N SER A 207 11.90 -33.18 11.70
CA SER A 207 11.00 -34.03 12.49
C SER A 207 9.58 -33.51 12.28
N ALA A 208 8.62 -34.38 11.98
CA ALA A 208 7.23 -34.03 11.65
C ALA A 208 6.53 -33.10 12.69
N SER A 209 7.11 -32.99 13.89
CA SER A 209 6.68 -32.06 14.96
C SER A 209 7.02 -30.57 14.72
N SER A 210 7.77 -30.22 13.67
CA SER A 210 8.18 -28.82 13.39
C SER A 210 7.55 -28.22 12.11
N VAL A 211 6.73 -28.97 11.38
CA VAL A 211 6.18 -28.55 10.07
C VAL A 211 4.85 -27.82 10.22
N GLY A 212 4.07 -28.11 11.26
CA GLY A 212 2.84 -27.36 11.55
C GLY A 212 3.14 -26.13 12.42
N GLY A 213 2.85 -24.93 11.94
CA GLY A 213 2.76 -23.77 12.82
C GLY A 213 1.71 -24.06 13.92
N PRO A 214 1.84 -23.53 15.15
CA PRO A 214 0.80 -23.71 16.14
C PRO A 214 -0.54 -23.23 15.58
N ALA A 215 -1.61 -24.03 15.70
CA ALA A 215 -2.96 -23.78 15.17
C ALA A 215 -3.51 -22.35 15.40
N GLY A 216 -2.89 -21.61 16.31
CA GLY A 216 -3.21 -20.22 16.59
C GLY A 216 -2.89 -19.24 15.45
N TRP A 217 -1.89 -19.51 14.62
CA TRP A 217 -1.52 -18.61 13.49
C TRP A 217 -2.52 -18.67 12.34
N GLU A 218 -3.08 -19.85 12.09
CA GLU A 218 -4.15 -20.03 11.11
C GLU A 218 -5.38 -19.20 11.49
N LEU A 219 -5.76 -19.26 12.78
CA LEU A 219 -6.86 -18.46 13.30
C LEU A 219 -6.60 -16.96 13.14
N VAL A 220 -5.36 -16.53 13.39
CA VAL A 220 -4.96 -15.12 13.20
C VAL A 220 -5.10 -14.68 11.74
N LEU A 221 -4.64 -15.49 10.79
CA LEU A 221 -4.79 -15.18 9.35
C LEU A 221 -6.26 -15.17 8.93
N LEU A 222 -7.05 -16.14 9.38
CA LEU A 222 -8.48 -16.20 9.09
C LEU A 222 -9.22 -14.98 9.63
N LEU A 223 -9.03 -14.65 10.90
CA LEU A 223 -9.69 -13.51 11.54
C LEU A 223 -9.22 -12.18 10.95
N GLY A 224 -7.91 -12.02 10.74
CA GLY A 224 -7.33 -10.83 10.15
C GLY A 224 -7.78 -10.59 8.72
N GLY A 225 -7.73 -11.62 7.87
CA GLY A 225 -8.19 -11.57 6.49
C GLY A 225 -9.69 -11.29 6.39
N SER A 226 -10.50 -11.96 7.23
CA SER A 226 -11.95 -11.74 7.28
C SER A 226 -12.30 -10.32 7.77
N ALA A 227 -11.58 -9.80 8.76
CA ALA A 227 -11.79 -8.44 9.27
C ALA A 227 -11.48 -7.38 8.20
N LEU A 228 -10.38 -7.53 7.45
CA LEU A 228 -10.03 -6.66 6.33
C LEU A 228 -11.08 -6.71 5.21
N ALA A 229 -11.52 -7.90 4.82
CA ALA A 229 -12.56 -8.09 3.81
C ALA A 229 -13.91 -7.49 4.27
N ALA A 230 -14.30 -7.70 5.52
CA ALA A 230 -15.50 -7.12 6.10
C ALA A 230 -15.42 -5.58 6.16
N PHE A 231 -14.28 -5.02 6.57
CA PHE A 231 -14.07 -3.57 6.57
C PHE A 231 -14.21 -2.99 5.16
N ALA A 232 -13.59 -3.63 4.16
CA ALA A 232 -13.69 -3.24 2.76
C ALA A 232 -15.13 -3.25 2.25
N ALA A 233 -15.88 -4.32 2.54
CA ALA A 233 -17.28 -4.45 2.15
C ALA A 233 -18.17 -3.38 2.82
N LEU A 234 -17.93 -3.09 4.11
CA LEU A 234 -18.70 -2.09 4.86
C LEU A 234 -18.42 -0.67 4.41
N ARG A 235 -17.17 -0.37 4.06
CA ARG A 235 -16.71 0.99 3.72
C ARG A 235 -16.58 1.24 2.22
N ARG A 236 -16.70 0.19 1.39
CA ARG A 236 -16.51 0.23 -0.07
C ARG A 236 -15.10 0.68 -0.47
N GLU A 237 -14.11 0.30 0.33
CA GLU A 237 -12.70 0.62 0.08
C GLU A 237 -12.01 -0.62 -0.50
N PRO A 238 -11.51 -0.58 -1.74
CA PRO A 238 -10.97 -1.77 -2.41
C PRO A 238 -9.63 -2.24 -1.82
N GLY A 239 -8.77 -1.33 -1.31
CA GLY A 239 -7.43 -1.66 -0.80
C GLY A 239 -7.43 -2.76 0.26
N PRO A 240 -8.10 -2.54 1.42
CA PRO A 240 -8.19 -3.55 2.47
C PRO A 240 -8.85 -4.86 1.99
N GLY A 241 -9.75 -4.78 0.99
CA GLY A 241 -10.41 -5.94 0.41
C GLY A 241 -9.44 -6.87 -0.31
N PHE A 242 -8.58 -6.33 -1.17
CA PHE A 242 -7.56 -7.11 -1.86
C PHE A 242 -6.56 -7.73 -0.89
N LEU A 243 -6.13 -6.98 0.12
CA LEU A 243 -5.23 -7.49 1.16
C LEU A 243 -5.89 -8.59 1.98
N GLY A 244 -7.17 -8.41 2.36
CA GLY A 244 -7.95 -9.41 3.08
C GLY A 244 -8.07 -10.73 2.30
N VAL A 245 -8.37 -10.65 0.99
CA VAL A 245 -8.40 -11.83 0.11
C VAL A 245 -7.02 -12.49 0.04
N GLY A 246 -5.93 -11.70 -0.11
CA GLY A 246 -4.56 -12.23 -0.11
C GLY A 246 -4.23 -13.00 1.18
N VAL A 247 -4.57 -12.45 2.35
CA VAL A 247 -4.38 -13.11 3.65
C VAL A 247 -5.20 -14.40 3.74
N LEU A 248 -6.46 -14.40 3.26
CA LEU A 248 -7.30 -15.61 3.25
C LEU A 248 -6.78 -16.68 2.30
N VAL A 249 -6.18 -16.31 1.16
CA VAL A 249 -5.52 -17.26 0.26
C VAL A 249 -4.30 -17.91 0.94
N LEU A 250 -3.49 -17.12 1.66
CA LEU A 250 -2.37 -17.67 2.45
C LEU A 250 -2.86 -18.58 3.56
N PHE A 251 -3.95 -18.20 4.25
CA PHE A 251 -4.60 -19.09 5.23
C PHE A 251 -5.03 -20.42 4.60
N LEU A 252 -5.67 -20.39 3.42
CA LEU A 252 -6.09 -21.62 2.73
C LEU A 252 -4.90 -22.48 2.31
N PHE A 253 -3.79 -21.85 1.94
CA PHE A 253 -2.55 -22.56 1.60
C PHE A 253 -1.96 -23.25 2.84
N GLU A 254 -1.88 -22.55 3.97
CA GLU A 254 -1.41 -23.11 5.26
C GLU A 254 -2.31 -24.26 5.72
N ALA A 255 -3.61 -23.99 5.77
CA ALA A 255 -4.61 -24.98 6.20
C ALA A 255 -4.71 -26.21 5.29
N GLY A 256 -4.34 -26.09 4.02
CA GLY A 256 -4.38 -27.21 3.05
C GLY A 256 -3.20 -28.17 3.12
N VAL A 257 -2.13 -27.80 3.83
CA VAL A 257 -0.90 -28.61 3.95
C VAL A 257 -0.92 -29.50 5.20
N ASP A 258 -1.70 -29.16 6.22
CA ASP A 258 -1.85 -29.96 7.42
C ASP A 258 -2.72 -31.20 7.15
N ASP A 259 -2.12 -32.39 7.20
CA ASP A 259 -2.80 -33.68 7.01
C ASP A 259 -3.75 -34.07 8.17
N ASP A 260 -3.87 -33.26 9.20
CA ASP A 260 -4.73 -33.56 10.34
C ASP A 260 -6.22 -33.37 10.00
N ALA A 261 -6.98 -34.43 10.21
CA ALA A 261 -8.43 -34.52 9.95
C ALA A 261 -9.30 -33.45 10.67
N SER A 262 -8.72 -32.65 11.55
CA SER A 262 -9.38 -31.50 12.18
C SER A 262 -9.77 -30.40 11.19
N LEU A 263 -9.17 -30.37 10.00
CA LEU A 263 -9.37 -29.40 8.94
C LEU A 263 -10.68 -29.57 8.16
N LEU A 264 -11.40 -30.69 8.32
CA LEU A 264 -12.71 -30.88 7.69
C LEU A 264 -13.76 -29.80 8.06
N TRP A 265 -13.56 -29.11 9.18
CA TRP A 265 -14.44 -28.04 9.64
C TRP A 265 -14.21 -26.69 8.96
N TRP A 266 -12.99 -26.41 8.46
CA TRP A 266 -12.67 -25.11 7.86
C TRP A 266 -13.42 -24.79 6.57
N PRO A 267 -13.58 -25.73 5.63
CA PRO A 267 -14.44 -25.51 4.46
C PRO A 267 -15.89 -25.18 4.86
N VAL A 268 -16.41 -25.81 5.92
CA VAL A 268 -17.74 -25.54 6.44
C VAL A 268 -17.82 -24.13 7.05
N VAL A 269 -16.83 -23.71 7.85
CA VAL A 269 -16.78 -22.36 8.42
C VAL A 269 -16.68 -21.31 7.32
N LEU A 270 -15.82 -21.52 6.31
CA LEU A 270 -15.70 -20.63 5.16
C LEU A 270 -16.98 -20.56 4.34
N ALA A 271 -17.65 -21.70 4.11
CA ALA A 271 -18.93 -21.74 3.42
C ALA A 271 -20.00 -20.94 4.20
N VAL A 272 -20.08 -21.12 5.53
CA VAL A 272 -21.02 -20.37 6.38
C VAL A 272 -20.72 -18.87 6.35
N VAL A 273 -19.46 -18.46 6.49
CA VAL A 273 -19.05 -17.05 6.41
C VAL A 273 -19.32 -16.48 5.02
N GLY A 274 -19.04 -17.24 3.96
CA GLY A 274 -19.32 -16.86 2.57
C GLY A 274 -20.81 -16.67 2.32
N ILE A 275 -21.64 -17.63 2.74
CA ILE A 275 -23.12 -17.56 2.63
C ILE A 275 -23.66 -16.39 3.45
N ALA A 276 -23.17 -16.18 4.68
CA ALA A 276 -23.58 -15.06 5.52
C ALA A 276 -23.20 -13.72 4.88
N GLY A 277 -22.01 -13.61 4.30
CA GLY A 277 -21.56 -12.42 3.57
C GLY A 277 -22.40 -12.13 2.33
N LEU A 278 -22.72 -13.15 1.54
CA LEU A 278 -23.62 -13.04 0.39
C LEU A 278 -25.03 -12.63 0.82
N ALA A 279 -25.59 -13.28 1.84
CA ALA A 279 -26.89 -12.93 2.38
C ALA A 279 -26.93 -11.48 2.88
N ALA A 280 -25.91 -11.04 3.63
CA ALA A 280 -25.81 -9.66 4.10
C ALA A 280 -25.69 -8.66 2.93
N GLY A 281 -25.03 -9.03 1.84
CA GLY A 281 -24.92 -8.21 0.63
C GLY A 281 -26.25 -8.11 -0.13
N LEU A 282 -26.97 -9.22 -0.24
CA LEU A 282 -28.24 -9.29 -0.95
C LEU A 282 -29.40 -8.67 -0.16
N LEU A 283 -29.38 -8.76 1.18
CA LEU A 283 -30.40 -8.21 2.06
C LEU A 283 -30.26 -6.70 2.30
N ARG A 284 -29.14 -6.09 1.93
CA ARG A 284 -29.01 -4.62 1.97
C ARG A 284 -29.79 -4.02 0.82
N PRO A 285 -30.82 -3.18 1.08
CA PRO A 285 -31.45 -2.39 0.02
C PRO A 285 -30.35 -1.58 -0.65
N GLY A 286 -30.24 -1.70 -1.97
CA GLY A 286 -29.38 -0.81 -2.76
C GLY A 286 -29.64 0.63 -2.35
N PRO A 287 -28.66 1.56 -2.42
CA PRO A 287 -28.95 2.97 -2.25
C PRO A 287 -30.15 3.27 -3.18
N PRO A 288 -31.17 4.00 -2.67
CA PRO A 288 -32.27 4.43 -3.54
C PRO A 288 -31.61 5.04 -4.77
N ASP A 289 -31.95 4.55 -5.95
CA ASP A 289 -31.37 4.97 -7.22
C ASP A 289 -31.13 6.47 -7.13
N ALA A 290 -29.84 6.86 -7.07
CA ALA A 290 -29.47 8.26 -7.19
C ALA A 290 -30.06 8.65 -8.54
N GLY A 291 -31.22 9.30 -8.49
CA GLY A 291 -32.15 9.44 -9.60
C GLY A 291 -31.34 9.73 -10.86
N VAL A 292 -31.53 8.89 -11.86
CA VAL A 292 -31.01 9.17 -13.21
C VAL A 292 -31.14 10.67 -13.38
N PRO A 293 -30.04 11.43 -13.52
CA PRO A 293 -30.12 12.89 -13.62
C PRO A 293 -31.21 13.17 -14.63
N ALA A 294 -32.28 13.84 -14.17
CA ALA A 294 -33.46 14.10 -14.99
C ALA A 294 -32.92 14.59 -16.32
N ARG A 295 -33.19 13.82 -17.39
CA ARG A 295 -32.78 14.19 -18.74
C ARG A 295 -33.13 15.67 -18.87
N PRO A 296 -32.19 16.59 -19.18
CA PRO A 296 -32.50 17.99 -19.32
C PRO A 296 -33.73 18.06 -20.21
N GLY A 297 -34.83 18.54 -19.63
CA GLY A 297 -36.06 18.74 -20.40
C GLY A 297 -35.71 19.51 -21.67
N PRO A 298 -36.45 19.31 -22.79
CA PRO A 298 -36.18 20.04 -23.99
C PRO A 298 -36.10 21.52 -23.65
N ALA A 299 -35.02 22.15 -24.05
CA ALA A 299 -34.78 23.57 -23.82
C ALA A 299 -36.06 24.34 -24.20
N PRO A 300 -36.58 25.25 -23.34
CA PRO A 300 -37.74 26.04 -23.73
C PRO A 300 -37.47 26.69 -25.08
N PRO A 301 -38.45 26.73 -25.98
CA PRO A 301 -38.26 27.32 -27.29
C PRO A 301 -37.70 28.74 -27.09
N VAL A 302 -36.57 29.00 -27.75
CA VAL A 302 -35.96 30.33 -27.75
C VAL A 302 -37.02 31.28 -28.26
N GLY A 303 -37.62 32.02 -27.32
CA GLY A 303 -38.62 33.03 -27.65
C GLY A 303 -37.98 34.00 -28.66
N THR A 304 -38.60 34.11 -29.82
CA THR A 304 -38.29 35.13 -30.80
C THR A 304 -38.13 36.47 -30.09
N ALA A 305 -36.93 37.01 -30.13
CA ALA A 305 -36.58 38.30 -29.57
C ALA A 305 -37.67 39.32 -29.98
N GLY A 306 -38.36 39.85 -28.95
CA GLY A 306 -39.39 40.83 -29.13
C GLY A 306 -38.84 42.01 -29.95
N ALA A 307 -39.59 42.42 -30.97
CA ALA A 307 -39.33 43.60 -31.77
C ALA A 307 -39.07 44.81 -30.89
N PRO A 308 -38.16 45.72 -31.25
CA PRO A 308 -37.89 46.92 -30.47
C PRO A 308 -39.14 47.78 -30.35
N VAL A 309 -39.60 48.02 -29.16
CA VAL A 309 -40.68 48.95 -28.86
C VAL A 309 -40.13 50.35 -29.16
N SER A 310 -40.69 51.02 -30.17
CA SER A 310 -40.40 52.42 -30.51
C SER A 310 -40.82 53.29 -29.29
N PRO A 311 -40.02 54.29 -28.92
CA PRO A 311 -40.40 55.21 -27.85
C PRO A 311 -41.58 56.09 -28.32
N PRO A 312 -42.56 56.40 -27.44
CA PRO A 312 -43.66 57.31 -27.75
C PRO A 312 -43.12 58.73 -28.02
N GLY A 313 -43.58 59.29 -29.12
CA GLY A 313 -43.21 60.62 -29.53
C GLY A 313 -43.56 61.65 -28.46
N SER A 314 -42.64 62.60 -28.26
CA SER A 314 -42.87 63.87 -27.56
C SER A 314 -43.53 64.87 -28.51
N ASP A 315 -44.80 65.00 -28.42
CA ASP A 315 -45.51 66.17 -28.99
C ASP A 315 -45.66 67.25 -27.90
N ALA A 316 -45.27 68.46 -28.30
CA ALA A 316 -45.41 69.79 -27.75
C ALA A 316 -44.23 70.42 -27.07
#